data_61794c2726b86656894d71186d632186
#
_entry.id   61794c2726b86656894d71186d632186
#
_cell.length_a   1.000
_cell.length_b   1.000
_cell.length_c   1.000
_cell.angle_alpha   90.00
_cell.angle_beta   90.00
_cell.angle_gamma   90.00
#
_symmetry.space_group_name_H-M   'P 1'
#
loop_
_entity.id
_entity.type
_entity.pdbx_description
1 polymer ?
#
loop_
_entity_poly.entity_id
_entity_poly.type
_entity_poly.pdbx_seq_one_letter_code
_entity_poly.pdbx_strand_id
1 'polypeptide(L)'
;LSNPESLFNAALGVYDLHLAAMVANNAQRDPKEFLPLLQELERMPPPVMRYTIDLKLQRFESALKNLASAGDSHFNECLDLLKKNPQLFPLGKQIFQSGPEKILIMEAWGDHLFANEKFEEAGGAFCSCSQLEKALAAYRAGGLWHYVLVVGGLLSFSSSEMLNLAQELRDELQALGKPGDAAKVALEYCKDLDDAINLFIEAREWMEAVRVAYSYGKPHFVKDVIEPLALDCAASYVSEFEEGLEKLGKYLARHNAVKQRRLLLEIKLKNDVPEDIDDDAASEASSNLSGMSVYTTGYGSYNQFLCLCFKL
;
A
#
# COMPACT_ATOMS: atom_id res chain seq x y z
N LEU A 1 -9.89 -42.07 1.54
CA LEU A 1 -11.35 -41.93 1.75
C LEU A 1 -11.64 -40.44 1.78
N SER A 2 -12.34 -39.90 0.76
CA SER A 2 -12.71 -38.47 0.73
C SER A 2 -13.76 -38.21 1.82
N ASN A 3 -13.64 -37.06 2.47
CA ASN A 3 -14.57 -36.62 3.51
C ASN A 3 -16.00 -36.56 2.92
N PRO A 4 -17.03 -37.18 3.55
CA PRO A 4 -18.40 -37.12 3.09
C PRO A 4 -18.92 -35.71 2.80
N GLU A 5 -18.46 -34.74 3.58
CA GLU A 5 -18.82 -33.34 3.40
C GLU A 5 -18.22 -32.75 2.11
N SER A 6 -16.98 -33.09 1.78
CA SER A 6 -16.34 -32.64 0.55
C SER A 6 -17.02 -33.18 -0.69
N LEU A 7 -17.52 -34.44 -0.64
CA LEU A 7 -18.29 -35.04 -1.73
C LEU A 7 -19.65 -34.36 -1.91
N PHE A 8 -20.35 -34.06 -0.84
CA PHE A 8 -21.61 -33.34 -0.88
C PHE A 8 -21.42 -31.92 -1.44
N ASN A 9 -20.39 -31.21 -0.99
CA ASN A 9 -20.05 -29.89 -1.49
C ASN A 9 -19.64 -29.93 -2.98
N ALA A 10 -18.93 -30.95 -3.40
CA ALA A 10 -18.60 -31.18 -4.82
C ALA A 10 -19.86 -31.41 -5.67
N ALA A 11 -20.81 -32.23 -5.19
CA ALA A 11 -22.09 -32.48 -5.85
C ALA A 11 -22.96 -31.19 -5.93
N LEU A 12 -23.05 -30.41 -4.86
CA LEU A 12 -23.69 -29.09 -4.88
C LEU A 12 -23.04 -28.17 -5.91
N GLY A 13 -21.72 -28.19 -6.01
CA GLY A 13 -20.96 -27.36 -6.95
C GLY A 13 -21.17 -27.67 -8.43
N VAL A 14 -21.82 -28.79 -8.75
CA VAL A 14 -22.31 -29.16 -10.11
C VAL A 14 -23.70 -28.55 -10.37
N TYR A 15 -24.35 -27.99 -9.33
CA TYR A 15 -25.70 -27.46 -9.36
C TYR A 15 -26.80 -28.49 -9.62
N ASP A 16 -26.51 -29.77 -9.40
CA ASP A 16 -27.47 -30.88 -9.46
C ASP A 16 -27.92 -31.25 -8.05
N LEU A 17 -29.14 -30.79 -7.68
CA LEU A 17 -29.68 -31.02 -6.35
C LEU A 17 -30.04 -32.47 -6.11
N HIS A 18 -30.41 -33.20 -7.19
CA HIS A 18 -30.72 -34.63 -7.10
C HIS A 18 -29.45 -35.44 -6.81
N LEU A 19 -28.35 -35.13 -7.51
CA LEU A 19 -27.04 -35.72 -7.27
C LEU A 19 -26.58 -35.45 -5.83
N ALA A 20 -26.75 -34.22 -5.35
CA ALA A 20 -26.40 -33.81 -3.98
C ALA A 20 -27.21 -34.63 -2.95
N ALA A 21 -28.51 -34.85 -3.19
CA ALA A 21 -29.37 -35.68 -2.32
C ALA A 21 -28.90 -37.14 -2.29
N MET A 22 -28.59 -37.72 -3.46
CA MET A 22 -28.06 -39.10 -3.54
C MET A 22 -26.73 -39.26 -2.79
N VAL A 23 -25.82 -38.30 -2.95
CA VAL A 23 -24.52 -38.31 -2.26
C VAL A 23 -24.72 -38.20 -0.74
N ALA A 24 -25.62 -37.30 -0.28
CA ALA A 24 -25.91 -37.14 1.13
C ALA A 24 -26.50 -38.42 1.77
N ASN A 25 -27.44 -39.07 1.07
CA ASN A 25 -28.04 -40.33 1.52
C ASN A 25 -27.00 -41.47 1.57
N ASN A 26 -26.14 -41.60 0.55
CA ASN A 26 -25.08 -42.62 0.52
C ASN A 26 -24.00 -42.36 1.61
N ALA A 27 -23.78 -41.11 1.97
CA ALA A 27 -22.89 -40.71 3.04
C ALA A 27 -23.52 -40.85 4.44
N GLN A 28 -24.75 -41.36 4.54
CA GLN A 28 -25.53 -41.51 5.80
C GLN A 28 -25.65 -40.22 6.61
N ARG A 29 -25.77 -39.04 5.94
CA ARG A 29 -26.05 -37.76 6.61
C ARG A 29 -27.49 -37.74 7.13
N ASP A 30 -27.70 -37.00 8.24
CA ASP A 30 -29.04 -36.83 8.76
C ASP A 30 -29.92 -36.08 7.73
N PRO A 31 -31.03 -36.68 7.26
CA PRO A 31 -31.95 -36.02 6.34
C PRO A 31 -32.46 -34.65 6.85
N LYS A 32 -32.57 -34.49 8.17
CA LYS A 32 -32.99 -33.22 8.77
C LYS A 32 -32.00 -32.07 8.54
N GLU A 33 -30.72 -32.36 8.26
CA GLU A 33 -29.70 -31.35 8.01
C GLU A 33 -29.68 -30.89 6.54
N PHE A 34 -29.82 -31.80 5.58
CA PHE A 34 -29.65 -31.43 4.18
C PHE A 34 -30.94 -31.26 3.38
N LEU A 35 -32.05 -31.93 3.74
CA LEU A 35 -33.32 -31.84 3.02
C LEU A 35 -33.89 -30.42 3.04
N PRO A 36 -33.95 -29.71 4.19
CA PRO A 36 -34.45 -28.33 4.19
C PRO A 36 -33.67 -27.40 3.29
N LEU A 37 -32.34 -27.54 3.28
CA LEU A 37 -31.45 -26.77 2.39
C LEU A 37 -31.76 -27.04 0.91
N LEU A 38 -31.87 -28.31 0.51
CA LEU A 38 -32.15 -28.66 -0.89
C LEU A 38 -33.53 -28.19 -1.31
N GLN A 39 -34.54 -28.29 -0.46
CA GLN A 39 -35.90 -27.77 -0.71
C GLN A 39 -35.94 -26.26 -0.84
N GLU A 40 -35.16 -25.55 -0.04
CA GLU A 40 -35.01 -24.09 -0.17
C GLU A 40 -34.37 -23.71 -1.50
N LEU A 41 -33.28 -24.37 -1.87
CA LEU A 41 -32.59 -24.15 -3.13
C LEU A 41 -33.47 -24.46 -4.35
N GLU A 42 -34.29 -25.51 -4.29
CA GLU A 42 -35.21 -25.90 -5.37
C GLU A 42 -36.29 -24.86 -5.64
N ARG A 43 -36.70 -24.10 -4.62
CA ARG A 43 -37.71 -23.03 -4.74
C ARG A 43 -37.16 -21.74 -5.36
N MET A 44 -35.84 -21.59 -5.41
CA MET A 44 -35.18 -20.39 -5.92
C MET A 44 -35.10 -20.39 -7.47
N PRO A 45 -35.11 -19.22 -8.11
CA PRO A 45 -34.76 -19.11 -9.52
C PRO A 45 -33.36 -19.68 -9.78
N PRO A 46 -33.10 -20.34 -10.93
CA PRO A 46 -31.82 -21.00 -11.19
C PRO A 46 -30.56 -20.14 -10.98
N PRO A 47 -30.51 -18.88 -11.41
CA PRO A 47 -29.33 -18.04 -11.14
C PRO A 47 -29.11 -17.74 -9.66
N VAL A 48 -30.20 -17.50 -8.91
CA VAL A 48 -30.14 -17.23 -7.46
C VAL A 48 -29.76 -18.49 -6.69
N MET A 49 -30.28 -19.65 -7.08
CA MET A 49 -29.89 -20.96 -6.54
C MET A 49 -28.38 -21.18 -6.70
N ARG A 50 -27.85 -20.95 -7.92
CA ARG A 50 -26.40 -21.11 -8.19
C ARG A 50 -25.57 -20.13 -7.35
N TYR A 51 -26.02 -18.89 -7.25
CA TYR A 51 -25.39 -17.89 -6.38
C TYR A 51 -25.32 -18.35 -4.92
N THR A 52 -26.42 -18.85 -4.37
CA THR A 52 -26.49 -19.32 -2.98
C THR A 52 -25.56 -20.51 -2.74
N ILE A 53 -25.48 -21.44 -3.68
CA ILE A 53 -24.56 -22.58 -3.65
C ILE A 53 -23.11 -22.11 -3.70
N ASP A 54 -22.78 -21.22 -4.63
CA ASP A 54 -21.41 -20.71 -4.81
C ASP A 54 -20.95 -19.90 -3.59
N LEU A 55 -21.86 -19.12 -2.99
CA LEU A 55 -21.57 -18.38 -1.76
C LEU A 55 -21.21 -19.33 -0.61
N LYS A 56 -21.98 -20.42 -0.46
CA LYS A 56 -21.73 -21.45 0.55
C LYS A 56 -20.40 -22.16 0.32
N LEU A 57 -20.03 -22.38 -0.95
CA LEU A 57 -18.79 -23.01 -1.36
C LEU A 57 -17.61 -22.02 -1.41
N GLN A 58 -17.82 -20.76 -1.05
CA GLN A 58 -16.83 -19.65 -1.12
C GLN A 58 -16.27 -19.43 -2.54
N ARG A 59 -17.05 -19.73 -3.57
CA ARG A 59 -16.72 -19.50 -4.99
C ARG A 59 -17.20 -18.11 -5.41
N PHE A 60 -16.65 -17.06 -4.82
CA PHE A 60 -17.16 -15.70 -4.96
C PHE A 60 -17.20 -15.17 -6.39
N GLU A 61 -16.26 -15.57 -7.26
CA GLU A 61 -16.26 -15.16 -8.66
C GLU A 61 -17.46 -15.74 -9.43
N SER A 62 -17.74 -17.03 -9.23
CA SER A 62 -18.90 -17.71 -9.82
C SER A 62 -20.20 -17.17 -9.23
N ALA A 63 -20.22 -16.93 -7.93
CA ALA A 63 -21.35 -16.32 -7.23
C ALA A 63 -21.72 -14.97 -7.86
N LEU A 64 -20.73 -14.09 -8.08
CA LEU A 64 -20.96 -12.80 -8.69
C LEU A 64 -21.51 -12.91 -10.12
N LYS A 65 -20.96 -13.83 -10.94
CA LYS A 65 -21.44 -14.07 -12.32
C LYS A 65 -22.88 -14.57 -12.35
N ASN A 66 -23.21 -15.53 -11.47
CA ASN A 66 -24.54 -16.10 -11.39
C ASN A 66 -25.55 -15.06 -10.89
N LEU A 67 -25.20 -14.26 -9.89
CA LEU A 67 -26.09 -13.21 -9.37
C LEU A 67 -26.31 -12.10 -10.39
N ALA A 68 -25.27 -11.67 -11.10
CA ALA A 68 -25.41 -10.68 -12.17
C ALA A 68 -26.32 -11.17 -13.31
N SER A 69 -26.35 -12.50 -13.59
CA SER A 69 -27.25 -13.11 -14.58
C SER A 69 -28.71 -13.19 -14.11
N ALA A 70 -28.99 -12.99 -12.82
CA ALA A 70 -30.34 -12.99 -12.26
C ALA A 70 -31.11 -11.70 -12.57
N GLY A 71 -30.43 -10.65 -13.04
CA GLY A 71 -31.02 -9.37 -13.44
C GLY A 71 -30.80 -8.23 -12.45
N ASP A 72 -31.22 -7.04 -12.88
CA ASP A 72 -30.94 -5.77 -12.17
C ASP A 72 -31.53 -5.69 -10.75
N SER A 73 -32.57 -6.47 -10.47
CA SER A 73 -33.19 -6.54 -9.12
C SER A 73 -32.21 -6.98 -8.03
N HIS A 74 -31.16 -7.72 -8.40
CA HIS A 74 -30.13 -8.25 -7.49
C HIS A 74 -28.83 -7.44 -7.49
N PHE A 75 -28.81 -6.28 -8.13
CA PHE A 75 -27.61 -5.45 -8.21
C PHE A 75 -27.07 -5.04 -6.84
N ASN A 76 -27.94 -4.69 -5.89
CA ASN A 76 -27.51 -4.30 -4.54
C ASN A 76 -26.78 -5.45 -3.83
N GLU A 77 -27.23 -6.69 -4.02
CA GLU A 77 -26.56 -7.88 -3.49
C GLU A 77 -25.19 -8.11 -4.17
N CYS A 78 -25.09 -7.84 -5.47
CA CYS A 78 -23.81 -7.84 -6.19
C CYS A 78 -22.84 -6.81 -5.61
N LEU A 79 -23.32 -5.59 -5.35
CA LEU A 79 -22.51 -4.52 -4.78
C LEU A 79 -22.03 -4.85 -3.35
N ASP A 80 -22.90 -5.43 -2.53
CA ASP A 80 -22.55 -5.89 -1.19
C ASP A 80 -21.50 -7.02 -1.22
N LEU A 81 -21.62 -7.94 -2.18
CA LEU A 81 -20.63 -9.00 -2.38
C LEU A 81 -19.27 -8.42 -2.78
N LEU A 82 -19.23 -7.41 -3.66
CA LEU A 82 -18.03 -6.70 -4.08
C LEU A 82 -17.37 -5.96 -2.91
N LYS A 83 -18.16 -5.26 -2.10
CA LYS A 83 -17.65 -4.55 -0.90
C LYS A 83 -17.06 -5.50 0.13
N LYS A 84 -17.66 -6.69 0.32
CA LYS A 84 -17.14 -7.72 1.23
C LYS A 84 -15.87 -8.40 0.69
N ASN A 85 -15.74 -8.51 -0.64
CA ASN A 85 -14.63 -9.18 -1.32
C ASN A 85 -13.99 -8.24 -2.36
N PRO A 86 -13.14 -7.29 -1.95
CA PRO A 86 -12.61 -6.26 -2.85
C PRO A 86 -11.82 -6.79 -4.06
N GLN A 87 -11.26 -7.98 -3.94
CA GLN A 87 -10.58 -8.68 -5.04
C GLN A 87 -11.48 -8.93 -6.25
N LEU A 88 -12.81 -8.87 -6.10
CA LEU A 88 -13.77 -9.08 -7.17
C LEU A 88 -14.10 -7.82 -7.97
N PHE A 89 -13.67 -6.62 -7.56
CA PHE A 89 -13.97 -5.38 -8.27
C PHE A 89 -13.52 -5.41 -9.75
N PRO A 90 -12.34 -5.94 -10.12
CA PRO A 90 -11.95 -6.07 -11.52
C PRO A 90 -12.95 -6.88 -12.35
N LEU A 91 -13.47 -7.98 -11.76
CA LEU A 91 -14.50 -8.82 -12.38
C LEU A 91 -15.85 -8.09 -12.45
N GLY A 92 -16.24 -7.39 -11.39
CA GLY A 92 -17.45 -6.54 -11.35
C GLY A 92 -17.43 -5.51 -12.47
N LYS A 93 -16.31 -4.83 -12.68
CA LYS A 93 -16.11 -3.88 -13.78
C LYS A 93 -16.23 -4.52 -15.17
N GLN A 94 -15.83 -5.80 -15.32
CA GLN A 94 -15.99 -6.54 -16.58
C GLN A 94 -17.43 -6.96 -16.83
N ILE A 95 -18.19 -7.29 -15.81
CA ILE A 95 -19.59 -7.70 -15.92
C ILE A 95 -20.48 -6.49 -16.19
N PHE A 96 -20.33 -5.41 -15.43
CA PHE A 96 -21.12 -4.19 -15.53
C PHE A 96 -20.36 -3.11 -16.32
N GLN A 97 -20.35 -3.25 -17.66
CA GLN A 97 -19.55 -2.38 -18.56
C GLN A 97 -20.19 -1.01 -18.82
N SER A 98 -21.50 -0.88 -18.63
CA SER A 98 -22.27 0.32 -18.94
C SER A 98 -23.43 0.50 -17.94
N GLY A 99 -24.06 1.67 -17.94
CA GLY A 99 -25.21 1.95 -17.11
C GLY A 99 -24.87 2.57 -15.73
N PRO A 100 -25.89 2.87 -14.93
CA PRO A 100 -25.74 3.43 -13.60
C PRO A 100 -25.02 2.48 -12.62
N GLU A 101 -25.13 1.17 -12.86
CA GLU A 101 -24.49 0.13 -12.06
C GLU A 101 -22.97 0.25 -12.09
N LYS A 102 -22.39 0.54 -13.24
CA LYS A 102 -20.95 0.79 -13.40
C LYS A 102 -20.49 1.95 -12.53
N ILE A 103 -21.28 3.04 -12.51
CA ILE A 103 -20.96 4.23 -11.71
C ILE A 103 -20.86 3.87 -10.23
N LEU A 104 -21.86 3.14 -9.72
CA LEU A 104 -21.90 2.72 -8.31
C LEU A 104 -20.76 1.74 -7.95
N ILE A 105 -20.42 0.83 -8.87
CA ILE A 105 -19.29 -0.09 -8.66
C ILE A 105 -17.97 0.68 -8.65
N MET A 106 -17.77 1.63 -9.57
CA MET A 106 -16.55 2.44 -9.63
C MET A 106 -16.42 3.37 -8.42
N GLU A 107 -17.53 3.91 -7.94
CA GLU A 107 -17.56 4.70 -6.71
C GLU A 107 -17.17 3.85 -5.50
N ALA A 108 -17.78 2.68 -5.32
CA ALA A 108 -17.45 1.76 -4.24
C ALA A 108 -15.99 1.26 -4.31
N TRP A 109 -15.47 1.06 -5.52
CA TRP A 109 -14.07 0.73 -5.76
C TRP A 109 -13.14 1.87 -5.34
N GLY A 110 -13.49 3.11 -5.73
CA GLY A 110 -12.76 4.32 -5.33
C GLY A 110 -12.73 4.49 -3.81
N ASP A 111 -13.87 4.31 -3.13
CA ASP A 111 -13.97 4.38 -1.67
C ASP A 111 -13.06 3.32 -1.00
N HIS A 112 -13.02 2.10 -1.54
CA HIS A 112 -12.13 1.04 -1.04
C HIS A 112 -10.65 1.37 -1.26
N LEU A 113 -10.28 1.88 -2.43
CA LEU A 113 -8.91 2.29 -2.72
C LEU A 113 -8.46 3.46 -1.83
N PHE A 114 -9.35 4.41 -1.60
CA PHE A 114 -9.10 5.54 -0.70
C PHE A 114 -8.85 5.08 0.74
N ALA A 115 -9.65 4.15 1.24
CA ALA A 115 -9.46 3.56 2.57
C ALA A 115 -8.13 2.79 2.72
N ASN A 116 -7.57 2.29 1.61
CA ASN A 116 -6.25 1.64 1.57
C ASN A 116 -5.10 2.58 1.18
N GLU A 117 -5.32 3.90 1.27
CA GLU A 117 -4.31 4.94 0.96
C GLU A 117 -3.77 4.92 -0.47
N LYS A 118 -4.49 4.27 -1.41
CA LYS A 118 -4.16 4.25 -2.83
C LYS A 118 -4.81 5.43 -3.55
N PHE A 119 -4.38 6.63 -3.19
CA PHE A 119 -5.05 7.88 -3.58
C PHE A 119 -5.08 8.13 -5.08
N GLU A 120 -4.02 7.79 -5.82
CA GLU A 120 -3.97 7.96 -7.28
C GLU A 120 -5.00 7.07 -7.98
N GLU A 121 -5.03 5.79 -7.62
CA GLU A 121 -5.99 4.84 -8.19
C GLU A 121 -7.42 5.20 -7.79
N ALA A 122 -7.64 5.63 -6.54
CA ALA A 122 -8.93 6.09 -6.04
C ALA A 122 -9.45 7.29 -6.81
N GLY A 123 -8.62 8.30 -7.00
CA GLY A 123 -8.95 9.49 -7.78
C GLY A 123 -9.31 9.13 -9.23
N GLY A 124 -8.55 8.22 -9.87
CA GLY A 124 -8.86 7.70 -11.21
C GLY A 124 -10.20 6.97 -11.27
N ALA A 125 -10.54 6.18 -10.26
CA ALA A 125 -11.84 5.51 -10.15
C ALA A 125 -12.99 6.54 -10.02
N PHE A 126 -12.85 7.54 -9.16
CA PHE A 126 -13.83 8.61 -9.00
C PHE A 126 -13.99 9.48 -10.26
N CYS A 127 -12.91 9.81 -10.96
CA CYS A 127 -12.99 10.51 -12.24
C CYS A 127 -13.78 9.70 -13.28
N SER A 128 -13.59 8.38 -13.34
CA SER A 128 -14.28 7.52 -14.31
C SER A 128 -15.79 7.38 -14.04
N CYS A 129 -16.27 7.70 -12.83
CA CYS A 129 -17.69 7.77 -12.50
C CYS A 129 -18.21 9.21 -12.32
N SER A 130 -17.45 10.21 -12.78
CA SER A 130 -17.79 11.63 -12.73
C SER A 130 -18.00 12.20 -11.32
N GLN A 131 -17.47 11.53 -10.29
CA GLN A 131 -17.46 11.99 -8.90
C GLN A 131 -16.23 12.88 -8.67
N LEU A 132 -16.22 14.06 -9.35
CA LEU A 132 -15.05 14.93 -9.38
C LEU A 132 -14.66 15.50 -8.00
N GLU A 133 -15.64 15.75 -7.13
CA GLU A 133 -15.36 16.23 -5.77
C GLU A 133 -14.62 15.17 -4.92
N LYS A 134 -15.05 13.90 -5.02
CA LYS A 134 -14.35 12.79 -4.36
C LYS A 134 -12.96 12.57 -4.95
N ALA A 135 -12.83 12.70 -6.28
CA ALA A 135 -11.54 12.61 -6.95
C ALA A 135 -10.58 13.72 -6.48
N LEU A 136 -11.08 14.96 -6.36
CA LEU A 136 -10.31 16.08 -5.83
C LEU A 136 -9.80 15.78 -4.42
N ALA A 137 -10.69 15.32 -3.53
CA ALA A 137 -10.34 14.96 -2.16
C ALA A 137 -9.29 13.84 -2.11
N ALA A 138 -9.41 12.83 -2.97
CA ALA A 138 -8.46 11.72 -3.05
C ALA A 138 -7.08 12.18 -3.51
N TYR A 139 -7.00 12.99 -4.55
CA TYR A 139 -5.72 13.51 -5.05
C TYR A 139 -5.06 14.49 -4.08
N ARG A 140 -5.86 15.31 -3.35
CA ARG A 140 -5.32 16.18 -2.27
C ARG A 140 -4.69 15.35 -1.16
N ALA A 141 -5.39 14.32 -0.67
CA ALA A 141 -4.88 13.43 0.37
C ALA A 141 -3.56 12.74 -0.02
N GLY A 142 -3.38 12.41 -1.31
CA GLY A 142 -2.14 11.84 -1.85
C GLY A 142 -1.04 12.87 -2.13
N GLY A 143 -1.34 14.16 -2.07
CA GLY A 143 -0.43 15.24 -2.47
C GLY A 143 -0.07 15.18 -3.96
N LEU A 144 -1.04 14.80 -4.79
CA LEU A 144 -0.91 14.65 -6.25
C LEU A 144 -1.38 15.94 -6.95
N TRP A 145 -0.64 17.01 -6.75
CA TRP A 145 -1.02 18.36 -7.11
C TRP A 145 -1.39 18.55 -8.60
N HIS A 146 -0.73 17.86 -9.53
CA HIS A 146 -1.05 17.91 -10.96
C HIS A 146 -2.50 17.50 -11.23
N TYR A 147 -2.93 16.36 -10.63
CA TYR A 147 -4.31 15.86 -10.82
C TYR A 147 -5.32 16.75 -10.10
N VAL A 148 -4.97 17.34 -8.96
CA VAL A 148 -5.83 18.29 -8.23
C VAL A 148 -6.18 19.48 -9.12
N LEU A 149 -5.20 20.08 -9.77
CA LEU A 149 -5.40 21.23 -10.63
C LEU A 149 -6.16 20.89 -11.92
N VAL A 150 -5.90 19.69 -12.48
CA VAL A 150 -6.69 19.18 -13.63
C VAL A 150 -8.15 19.00 -13.25
N VAL A 151 -8.44 18.38 -12.11
CA VAL A 151 -9.81 18.17 -11.63
C VAL A 151 -10.49 19.51 -11.30
N GLY A 152 -9.76 20.47 -10.71
CA GLY A 152 -10.26 21.84 -10.50
C GLY A 152 -10.70 22.51 -11.84
N GLY A 153 -9.91 22.30 -12.89
CA GLY A 153 -10.30 22.73 -14.24
C GLY A 153 -11.54 22.02 -14.78
N LEU A 154 -11.69 20.71 -14.54
CA LEU A 154 -12.89 19.94 -14.92
C LEU A 154 -14.15 20.38 -14.15
N LEU A 155 -13.99 20.80 -12.90
CA LEU A 155 -15.05 21.40 -12.08
C LEU A 155 -15.41 22.83 -12.52
N SER A 156 -14.68 23.38 -13.50
CA SER A 156 -14.89 24.73 -14.06
C SER A 156 -14.70 25.82 -13.00
N PHE A 157 -13.74 25.66 -12.09
CA PHE A 157 -13.41 26.70 -11.11
C PHE A 157 -12.97 28.00 -11.81
N SER A 158 -13.40 29.11 -11.25
CA SER A 158 -12.96 30.43 -11.69
C SER A 158 -11.47 30.67 -11.40
N SER A 159 -10.86 31.68 -12.02
CA SER A 159 -9.46 32.01 -11.77
C SER A 159 -9.16 32.33 -10.30
N SER A 160 -10.13 32.90 -9.58
CA SER A 160 -9.99 33.18 -8.14
C SER A 160 -10.08 31.91 -7.29
N GLU A 161 -10.97 31.00 -7.63
CA GLU A 161 -11.11 29.70 -6.96
C GLU A 161 -9.88 28.80 -7.21
N MET A 162 -9.36 28.81 -8.45
CA MET A 162 -8.11 28.09 -8.77
C MET A 162 -6.92 28.65 -8.02
N LEU A 163 -6.84 29.97 -7.82
CA LEU A 163 -5.79 30.58 -7.02
C LEU A 163 -5.89 30.17 -5.54
N ASN A 164 -7.09 30.20 -4.98
CA ASN A 164 -7.33 29.75 -3.60
C ASN A 164 -6.98 28.26 -3.44
N LEU A 165 -7.42 27.42 -4.39
CA LEU A 165 -7.09 26.00 -4.40
C LEU A 165 -5.57 25.78 -4.46
N ALA A 166 -4.85 26.55 -5.28
CA ALA A 166 -3.39 26.46 -5.39
C ALA A 166 -2.70 26.86 -4.09
N GLN A 167 -3.19 27.91 -3.40
CA GLN A 167 -2.64 28.34 -2.11
C GLN A 167 -2.87 27.28 -1.02
N GLU A 168 -4.08 26.74 -0.90
CA GLU A 168 -4.37 25.65 0.02
C GLU A 168 -3.49 24.42 -0.27
N LEU A 169 -3.37 24.06 -1.54
CA LEU A 169 -2.58 22.90 -1.98
C LEU A 169 -1.09 23.06 -1.68
N ARG A 170 -0.53 24.27 -1.84
CA ARG A 170 0.83 24.61 -1.45
C ARG A 170 1.04 24.31 0.04
N ASP A 171 0.14 24.82 0.89
CA ASP A 171 0.25 24.66 2.34
C ASP A 171 0.10 23.17 2.75
N GLU A 172 -0.81 22.46 2.11
CA GLU A 172 -0.97 21.00 2.32
C GLU A 172 0.26 20.21 1.90
N LEU A 173 0.86 20.53 0.75
CA LEU A 173 2.08 19.87 0.26
C LEU A 173 3.27 20.11 1.19
N GLN A 174 3.39 21.32 1.72
CA GLN A 174 4.41 21.65 2.73
C GLN A 174 4.18 20.83 4.01
N ALA A 175 2.94 20.75 4.50
CA ALA A 175 2.58 19.92 5.66
C ALA A 175 2.83 18.42 5.44
N LEU A 176 2.68 17.93 4.21
CA LEU A 176 2.99 16.55 3.81
C LEU A 176 4.50 16.28 3.64
N GLY A 177 5.37 17.28 3.88
CA GLY A 177 6.81 17.15 3.71
C GLY A 177 7.26 17.08 2.25
N LYS A 178 6.50 17.70 1.33
CA LYS A 178 6.81 17.80 -0.11
C LYS A 178 7.04 19.28 -0.51
N PRO A 179 8.01 19.99 0.10
CA PRO A 179 8.21 21.41 -0.17
C PRO A 179 8.63 21.72 -1.61
N GLY A 180 9.30 20.79 -2.31
CA GLY A 180 9.66 20.97 -3.72
C GLY A 180 8.45 21.01 -4.65
N ASP A 181 7.41 20.22 -4.40
CA ASP A 181 6.15 20.27 -5.15
C ASP A 181 5.33 21.50 -4.75
N ALA A 182 5.33 21.89 -3.47
CA ALA A 182 4.74 23.14 -3.00
C ALA A 182 5.36 24.35 -3.70
N ALA A 183 6.69 24.37 -3.87
CA ALA A 183 7.42 25.41 -4.59
C ALA A 183 6.98 25.54 -6.06
N LYS A 184 6.76 24.43 -6.75
CA LYS A 184 6.26 24.42 -8.14
C LYS A 184 4.86 25.02 -8.23
N VAL A 185 3.97 24.65 -7.30
CA VAL A 185 2.61 25.21 -7.22
C VAL A 185 2.66 26.72 -6.92
N ALA A 186 3.50 27.15 -5.97
CA ALA A 186 3.71 28.56 -5.64
C ALA A 186 4.17 29.37 -6.84
N LEU A 187 5.14 28.84 -7.61
CA LEU A 187 5.71 29.50 -8.76
C LEU A 187 4.74 29.60 -9.95
N GLU A 188 4.08 28.50 -10.31
CA GLU A 188 3.31 28.41 -11.54
C GLU A 188 1.89 28.98 -11.38
N TYR A 189 1.25 28.74 -10.25
CA TYR A 189 -0.17 29.06 -10.03
C TYR A 189 -0.38 30.25 -9.10
N CYS A 190 0.35 30.34 -7.98
CA CYS A 190 0.27 31.50 -7.08
C CYS A 190 1.08 32.69 -7.59
N LYS A 191 2.07 32.45 -8.46
CA LYS A 191 3.02 33.46 -8.99
C LYS A 191 3.78 34.19 -7.89
N ASP A 192 3.96 33.54 -6.75
CA ASP A 192 4.75 34.03 -5.62
C ASP A 192 6.18 33.49 -5.73
N LEU A 193 7.06 34.34 -6.27
CA LEU A 193 8.44 33.97 -6.53
C LEU A 193 9.26 33.82 -5.24
N ASP A 194 9.02 34.70 -4.28
CA ASP A 194 9.83 34.75 -3.06
C ASP A 194 9.52 33.54 -2.18
N ASP A 195 8.24 33.18 -2.09
CA ASP A 195 7.80 31.97 -1.40
C ASP A 195 8.29 30.68 -2.12
N ALA A 196 8.20 30.65 -3.46
CA ALA A 196 8.70 29.51 -4.25
C ALA A 196 10.20 29.27 -4.04
N ILE A 197 11.04 30.32 -4.01
CA ILE A 197 12.48 30.19 -3.76
C ILE A 197 12.70 29.63 -2.35
N ASN A 198 12.01 30.14 -1.35
CA ASN A 198 12.13 29.67 0.04
C ASN A 198 11.74 28.18 0.16
N LEU A 199 10.67 27.76 -0.51
CA LEU A 199 10.22 26.36 -0.54
C LEU A 199 11.21 25.45 -1.27
N PHE A 200 11.85 25.90 -2.36
CA PHE A 200 12.92 25.13 -3.01
C PHE A 200 14.15 24.99 -2.10
N ILE A 201 14.48 26.03 -1.33
CA ILE A 201 15.56 25.96 -0.33
C ILE A 201 15.21 24.95 0.77
N GLU A 202 13.98 25.00 1.28
CA GLU A 202 13.48 24.02 2.27
C GLU A 202 13.53 22.58 1.74
N ALA A 203 13.19 22.40 0.45
CA ALA A 203 13.30 21.13 -0.26
C ALA A 203 14.77 20.69 -0.51
N ARG A 204 15.73 21.58 -0.26
CA ARG A 204 17.15 21.41 -0.62
C ARG A 204 17.37 21.24 -2.14
N GLU A 205 16.45 21.74 -2.95
CA GLU A 205 16.53 21.79 -4.41
C GLU A 205 17.28 23.08 -4.87
N TRP A 206 18.55 23.19 -4.46
CA TRP A 206 19.37 24.40 -4.64
C TRP A 206 19.46 24.84 -6.10
N MET A 207 19.60 23.90 -7.04
CA MET A 207 19.71 24.19 -8.46
C MET A 207 18.43 24.80 -9.02
N GLU A 208 17.25 24.32 -8.57
CA GLU A 208 15.97 24.90 -8.98
C GLU A 208 15.78 26.30 -8.40
N ALA A 209 16.13 26.50 -7.13
CA ALA A 209 16.11 27.81 -6.51
C ALA A 209 16.97 28.83 -7.28
N VAL A 210 18.21 28.45 -7.65
CA VAL A 210 19.11 29.28 -8.46
C VAL A 210 18.54 29.53 -9.85
N ARG A 211 18.05 28.48 -10.54
CA ARG A 211 17.44 28.58 -11.87
C ARG A 211 16.25 29.59 -11.87
N VAL A 212 15.39 29.47 -10.88
CA VAL A 212 14.22 30.34 -10.74
C VAL A 212 14.66 31.79 -10.47
N ALA A 213 15.61 32.02 -9.56
CA ALA A 213 16.13 33.35 -9.25
C ALA A 213 16.69 34.05 -10.51
N TYR A 214 17.47 33.35 -11.34
CA TYR A 214 17.99 33.89 -12.60
C TYR A 214 16.88 34.10 -13.65
N SER A 215 15.97 33.15 -13.82
CA SER A 215 14.91 33.21 -14.83
C SER A 215 13.96 34.40 -14.61
N TYR A 216 13.75 34.79 -13.36
CA TYR A 216 12.88 35.91 -13.00
C TYR A 216 13.64 37.22 -12.72
N GLY A 217 14.94 37.30 -13.08
CA GLY A 217 15.73 38.51 -13.01
C GLY A 217 16.04 39.00 -11.58
N LYS A 218 16.07 38.11 -10.59
CA LYS A 218 16.44 38.40 -9.20
C LYS A 218 17.76 37.70 -8.80
N PRO A 219 18.90 37.92 -9.49
CA PRO A 219 20.17 37.26 -9.20
C PRO A 219 20.74 37.58 -7.81
N HIS A 220 20.29 38.65 -7.18
CA HIS A 220 20.70 39.02 -5.82
C HIS A 220 20.27 37.96 -4.79
N PHE A 221 19.13 37.32 -4.98
CA PHE A 221 18.68 36.23 -4.09
C PHE A 221 19.70 35.07 -4.01
N VAL A 222 20.44 34.85 -5.07
CA VAL A 222 21.46 33.77 -5.09
C VAL A 222 22.54 34.06 -4.06
N LYS A 223 23.08 35.28 -4.05
CA LYS A 223 24.15 35.67 -3.13
C LYS A 223 23.67 35.97 -1.71
N ASP A 224 22.48 36.55 -1.59
CA ASP A 224 22.00 37.08 -0.30
C ASP A 224 21.28 35.99 0.53
N VAL A 225 20.67 34.98 -0.13
CA VAL A 225 19.82 33.98 0.53
C VAL A 225 20.29 32.55 0.23
N ILE A 226 20.40 32.18 -1.07
CA ILE A 226 20.62 30.77 -1.46
C ILE A 226 22.03 30.30 -1.06
N GLU A 227 23.05 31.08 -1.40
CA GLU A 227 24.46 30.72 -1.15
C GLU A 227 24.77 30.56 0.35
N PRO A 228 24.39 31.50 1.26
CA PRO A 228 24.61 31.32 2.69
C PRO A 228 23.94 30.09 3.27
N LEU A 229 22.67 29.87 2.92
CA LEU A 229 21.91 28.73 3.42
C LEU A 229 22.41 27.39 2.87
N ALA A 230 22.90 27.37 1.63
CA ALA A 230 23.51 26.18 1.05
C ALA A 230 24.84 25.83 1.75
N LEU A 231 25.65 26.85 2.09
CA LEU A 231 26.90 26.65 2.83
C LEU A 231 26.63 26.17 4.26
N ASP A 232 25.63 26.72 4.95
CA ASP A 232 25.25 26.30 6.28
C ASP A 232 24.74 24.84 6.28
N CYS A 233 23.91 24.48 5.29
CA CYS A 233 23.47 23.12 5.10
C CYS A 233 24.64 22.15 4.83
N ALA A 234 25.62 22.56 4.00
CA ALA A 234 26.81 21.76 3.75
C ALA A 234 27.65 21.57 5.02
N ALA A 235 27.82 22.61 5.83
CA ALA A 235 28.53 22.52 7.11
C ALA A 235 27.82 21.58 8.10
N SER A 236 26.48 21.60 8.15
CA SER A 236 25.68 20.66 8.95
C SER A 236 25.91 19.20 8.51
N TYR A 237 25.91 18.93 7.20
CA TYR A 237 26.20 17.58 6.70
C TYR A 237 27.60 17.11 7.03
N VAL A 238 28.61 17.98 6.96
CA VAL A 238 29.98 17.63 7.35
C VAL A 238 30.03 17.20 8.82
N SER A 239 29.40 17.99 9.70
CA SER A 239 29.29 17.67 11.13
C SER A 239 28.59 16.36 11.40
N GLU A 240 27.44 16.12 10.76
CA GLU A 240 26.71 14.84 10.87
C GLU A 240 27.54 13.65 10.38
N PHE A 241 28.31 13.85 9.31
CA PHE A 241 29.18 12.81 8.78
C PHE A 241 30.33 12.49 9.73
N GLU A 242 30.97 13.49 10.32
CA GLU A 242 32.04 13.33 11.32
C GLU A 242 31.52 12.56 12.55
N GLU A 243 30.35 12.95 13.08
CA GLU A 243 29.71 12.19 14.17
C GLU A 243 29.38 10.74 13.78
N GLY A 244 28.91 10.54 12.53
CA GLY A 244 28.63 9.21 11.99
C GLY A 244 29.86 8.33 11.94
N LEU A 245 31.01 8.90 11.48
CA LEU A 245 32.30 8.20 11.46
C LEU A 245 32.79 7.84 12.87
N GLU A 246 32.64 8.73 13.84
CA GLU A 246 33.01 8.45 15.21
C GLU A 246 32.19 7.30 15.81
N LYS A 247 30.86 7.34 15.60
CA LYS A 247 29.94 6.26 16.03
C LYS A 247 30.30 4.93 15.36
N LEU A 248 30.58 4.94 14.05
CA LEU A 248 31.02 3.76 13.30
C LEU A 248 32.30 3.17 13.88
N GLY A 249 33.31 4.01 14.19
CA GLY A 249 34.54 3.61 14.82
C GLY A 249 34.32 2.89 16.15
N LYS A 250 33.45 3.44 17.00
CA LYS A 250 33.06 2.82 18.28
C LYS A 250 32.38 1.45 18.09
N TYR A 251 31.48 1.35 17.11
CA TYR A 251 30.78 0.07 16.83
C TYR A 251 31.72 -0.99 16.24
N LEU A 252 32.63 -0.61 15.34
CA LEU A 252 33.64 -1.51 14.79
C LEU A 252 34.59 -2.04 15.87
N ALA A 253 35.06 -1.17 16.75
CA ALA A 253 35.90 -1.58 17.88
C ALA A 253 35.17 -2.60 18.78
N ARG A 254 33.90 -2.33 19.13
CA ARG A 254 33.08 -3.26 19.92
C ARG A 254 32.83 -4.59 19.18
N HIS A 255 32.51 -4.54 17.90
CA HIS A 255 32.31 -5.75 17.09
C HIS A 255 33.57 -6.62 17.06
N ASN A 256 34.74 -6.01 16.84
CA ASN A 256 36.01 -6.72 16.81
C ASN A 256 36.36 -7.34 18.18
N ALA A 257 36.08 -6.62 19.27
CA ALA A 257 36.26 -7.14 20.62
C ALA A 257 35.37 -8.35 20.91
N VAL A 258 34.10 -8.30 20.49
CA VAL A 258 33.16 -9.43 20.61
C VAL A 258 33.62 -10.62 19.76
N LYS A 259 34.05 -10.38 18.52
CA LYS A 259 34.57 -11.42 17.64
C LYS A 259 35.81 -12.10 18.21
N GLN A 260 36.74 -11.33 18.77
CA GLN A 260 37.92 -11.87 19.45
C GLN A 260 37.56 -12.72 20.67
N ARG A 261 36.61 -12.25 21.52
CA ARG A 261 36.11 -13.01 22.64
C ARG A 261 35.51 -14.35 22.25
N ARG A 262 34.68 -14.36 21.18
CA ARG A 262 34.10 -15.60 20.64
C ARG A 262 35.16 -16.58 20.20
N LEU A 263 36.17 -16.14 19.45
CA LEU A 263 37.28 -16.97 19.00
C LEU A 263 38.07 -17.55 20.20
N LEU A 264 38.31 -16.73 21.22
CA LEU A 264 39.00 -17.21 22.44
C LEU A 264 38.17 -18.24 23.21
N LEU A 265 36.85 -18.08 23.28
CA LEU A 265 35.96 -19.05 23.90
C LEU A 265 35.91 -20.37 23.11
N GLU A 266 35.84 -20.32 21.76
CA GLU A 266 35.90 -21.51 20.93
C GLU A 266 37.23 -22.29 21.10
N ILE A 267 38.34 -21.57 21.17
CA ILE A 267 39.65 -22.21 21.43
C ILE A 267 39.70 -22.85 22.83
N LYS A 268 39.16 -22.19 23.85
CA LYS A 268 39.08 -22.74 25.20
C LYS A 268 38.22 -24.01 25.24
N LEU A 269 37.03 -23.95 24.65
CA LEU A 269 36.11 -25.10 24.58
C LEU A 269 36.76 -26.29 23.85
N LYS A 270 37.50 -26.06 22.78
CA LYS A 270 38.22 -27.14 22.05
C LYS A 270 39.37 -27.73 22.87
N ASN A 271 40.01 -26.95 23.72
CA ASN A 271 41.11 -27.40 24.56
C ASN A 271 40.65 -28.07 25.88
N ASP A 272 39.43 -27.76 26.34
CA ASP A 272 38.85 -28.30 27.57
C ASP A 272 37.97 -29.56 27.34
N VAL A 273 37.77 -29.99 26.10
CA VAL A 273 37.04 -31.24 25.76
C VAL A 273 37.98 -32.41 25.83
N PRO A 274 37.81 -33.40 26.73
CA PRO A 274 38.50 -34.70 26.71
C PRO A 274 38.13 -35.41 25.39
N GLU A 275 39.06 -36.15 24.80
CA GLU A 275 38.92 -36.83 23.49
C GLU A 275 37.79 -37.90 23.40
N ASP A 276 36.95 -38.07 24.43
CA ASP A 276 35.91 -39.10 24.56
C ASP A 276 34.51 -38.51 24.86
N ILE A 277 34.02 -37.55 24.13
CA ILE A 277 32.60 -37.14 24.22
C ILE A 277 31.98 -37.11 22.84
N ASP A 278 30.91 -37.91 22.69
CA ASP A 278 30.07 -38.06 21.48
C ASP A 278 29.71 -36.74 20.81
N ASP A 279 29.66 -36.75 19.47
CA ASP A 279 29.35 -35.63 18.58
C ASP A 279 28.03 -34.86 18.90
N ASP A 280 27.12 -35.44 19.67
CA ASP A 280 25.85 -34.83 20.06
C ASP A 280 26.01 -33.72 21.10
N ALA A 281 27.00 -33.77 22.00
CA ALA A 281 27.23 -32.74 23.01
C ALA A 281 27.90 -31.47 22.42
N ALA A 282 28.63 -31.59 21.34
CA ALA A 282 29.24 -30.47 20.63
C ALA A 282 28.18 -29.63 19.87
N SER A 283 27.10 -30.29 19.45
CA SER A 283 25.94 -29.65 18.76
C SER A 283 25.13 -28.76 19.73
N GLU A 284 24.90 -29.18 20.97
CA GLU A 284 24.19 -28.39 21.97
C GLU A 284 24.99 -27.18 22.48
N ALA A 285 26.29 -27.28 22.60
CA ALA A 285 27.15 -26.15 22.99
C ALA A 285 27.20 -25.07 21.88
N SER A 286 27.15 -25.47 20.61
CA SER A 286 27.08 -24.58 19.46
C SER A 286 25.73 -23.85 19.36
N SER A 287 24.62 -24.52 19.70
CA SER A 287 23.28 -23.95 19.69
C SER A 287 23.06 -22.89 20.77
N ASN A 288 23.65 -23.08 21.94
CA ASN A 288 23.61 -22.12 23.06
C ASN A 288 24.43 -20.84 22.79
N LEU A 289 25.47 -20.91 21.94
CA LEU A 289 26.24 -19.74 21.49
C LEU A 289 25.48 -18.96 20.39
N SER A 290 24.64 -19.63 19.59
CA SER A 290 23.78 -19.01 18.60
C SER A 290 22.68 -18.16 19.23
N GLY A 291 22.17 -18.51 20.41
CA GLY A 291 21.16 -17.76 21.16
C GLY A 291 21.63 -16.39 21.68
N MET A 292 22.94 -16.13 21.76
CA MET A 292 23.48 -14.80 22.12
C MET A 292 23.54 -13.82 20.91
N SER A 293 23.11 -14.24 19.72
CA SER A 293 23.08 -13.42 18.51
C SER A 293 21.87 -12.49 18.40
N VAL A 294 20.94 -12.51 19.37
CA VAL A 294 19.69 -11.73 19.32
C VAL A 294 19.87 -10.21 19.42
N TYR A 295 21.08 -9.75 19.74
CA TYR A 295 21.37 -8.30 19.81
C TYR A 295 21.96 -7.69 18.53
N THR A 296 21.98 -8.41 17.39
CA THR A 296 22.53 -7.91 16.13
C THR A 296 21.48 -7.62 15.05
N THR A 297 20.17 -7.69 15.33
CA THR A 297 19.10 -7.39 14.36
C THR A 297 18.71 -5.91 14.27
N GLY A 298 19.58 -4.99 14.67
CA GLY A 298 19.41 -3.54 14.46
C GLY A 298 19.94 -3.01 13.12
N TYR A 299 20.43 -3.86 12.22
CA TYR A 299 21.11 -3.45 10.99
C TYR A 299 20.19 -3.20 9.76
N GLY A 300 18.88 -3.32 9.91
CA GLY A 300 17.92 -3.12 8.81
C GLY A 300 17.78 -1.68 8.30
N SER A 301 18.24 -0.68 9.04
CA SER A 301 18.01 0.73 8.71
C SER A 301 19.20 1.46 8.06
N TYR A 302 20.40 0.87 8.04
CA TYR A 302 21.61 1.55 7.55
C TYR A 302 21.86 1.41 6.04
N ASN A 303 21.25 0.44 5.37
CA ASN A 303 21.37 0.30 3.90
C ASN A 303 20.60 1.37 3.11
N GLN A 304 19.65 2.09 3.72
CA GLN A 304 18.97 3.22 3.07
C GLN A 304 19.84 4.49 3.05
N PHE A 305 20.72 4.69 4.03
CA PHE A 305 21.58 5.88 4.08
C PHE A 305 22.77 5.82 3.12
N LEU A 306 23.35 4.64 2.90
CA LEU A 306 24.48 4.47 1.96
C LEU A 306 24.06 4.57 0.48
N CYS A 307 22.79 4.26 0.15
CA CYS A 307 22.28 4.41 -1.22
C CYS A 307 22.01 5.87 -1.62
N LEU A 308 21.83 6.78 -0.66
CA LEU A 308 21.61 8.22 -0.94
C LEU A 308 22.90 9.00 -1.18
N CYS A 309 24.04 8.55 -0.64
CA CYS A 309 25.34 9.21 -0.83
C CYS A 309 26.05 8.86 -2.14
N PHE A 310 25.59 7.86 -2.91
CA PHE A 310 26.18 7.45 -4.21
C PHE A 310 25.37 7.88 -5.44
N LYS A 311 24.39 8.78 -5.28
CA LYS A 311 23.63 9.39 -6.39
C LYS A 311 23.82 10.90 -6.48
N LEU A 312 25.04 11.38 -6.26
CA LEU A 312 25.50 12.71 -6.67
C LEU A 312 26.52 12.55 -7.77
#